data_5220e9b12f1eecb57ae211ed32023968
#
_entry.id   5220e9b12f1eecb57ae211ed32023968
#
_cell.length_a   1.000
_cell.length_b   1.000
_cell.length_c   1.000
_cell.angle_alpha   90.00
_cell.angle_beta   90.00
_cell.angle_gamma   90.00
#
_symmetry.space_group_name_H-M   'P 1'
#
loop_
_entity.id
_entity.type
_entity.pdbx_description
1 polymer ?
#
loop_
_entity_poly.entity_id
_entity_poly.type
_entity_poly.pdbx_seq_one_letter_code
_entity_poly.pdbx_strand_id
1 'polypeptide(L)'
;MKKLLFLFVILLIDTSIKSQDQKNTLIKPGEIWPDTEGKHINAHGGGILLYKGIYYWFGESRLPRGETDRTNYGVGCYSSKDLLNWKNERLALRVTNDTASLLQPGCVIERPKVIFNRRTGKFVMWFHHELRGQGYRAAMTGVAVSDNINGPYKYIRSLRPNAGVWPVNFSNEQINYSIKDSDLKGMTGEWKQEGWQYQTS
;
A
#
# COMPACT_ATOMS: atom_id res chain seq x y z
N MET A 1 -45.54 60.56 12.66
CA MET A 1 -44.19 59.95 12.59
C MET A 1 -44.35 58.59 12.02
N LYS A 2 -44.05 58.35 10.70
CA LYS A 2 -44.12 57.04 10.04
C LYS A 2 -42.78 56.38 10.17
N LYS A 3 -42.68 55.20 10.87
CA LYS A 3 -41.49 54.35 10.95
C LYS A 3 -41.40 53.51 9.68
N LEU A 4 -40.38 53.78 8.89
CA LEU A 4 -40.05 53.03 7.71
C LEU A 4 -39.24 51.71 8.16
N LEU A 5 -39.87 50.59 7.96
CA LEU A 5 -39.22 49.26 8.27
C LEU A 5 -38.43 48.82 7.02
N PHE A 6 -37.09 48.84 7.08
CA PHE A 6 -36.23 48.30 6.02
C PHE A 6 -36.13 46.79 6.20
N LEU A 7 -36.70 46.03 5.27
CA LEU A 7 -36.58 44.59 5.19
C LEU A 7 -35.31 44.25 4.43
N PHE A 8 -34.28 43.78 5.12
CA PHE A 8 -33.05 43.27 4.50
C PHE A 8 -33.30 41.82 4.05
N VAL A 9 -33.50 41.60 2.75
CA VAL A 9 -33.53 40.25 2.16
C VAL A 9 -32.09 39.83 1.90
N ILE A 10 -31.54 38.92 2.75
CA ILE A 10 -30.26 38.28 2.52
C ILE A 10 -30.48 37.14 1.51
N LEU A 11 -30.06 37.36 0.27
CA LEU A 11 -29.99 36.33 -0.75
C LEU A 11 -28.80 35.42 -0.40
N LEU A 12 -29.05 34.26 0.18
CA LEU A 12 -28.07 33.19 0.30
C LEU A 12 -27.86 32.61 -1.09
N ILE A 13 -26.79 33.04 -1.75
CA ILE A 13 -26.30 32.40 -2.98
C ILE A 13 -25.59 31.12 -2.54
N ASP A 14 -26.30 30.01 -2.71
CA ASP A 14 -25.73 28.68 -2.53
C ASP A 14 -24.71 28.44 -3.67
N THR A 15 -23.46 28.82 -3.45
CA THR A 15 -22.35 28.47 -4.36
C THR A 15 -21.96 27.01 -4.11
N SER A 16 -22.82 26.12 -4.57
CA SER A 16 -22.40 24.71 -4.75
C SER A 16 -21.28 24.71 -5.79
N ILE A 17 -20.04 24.76 -5.32
CA ILE A 17 -18.86 24.47 -6.14
C ILE A 17 -18.99 23.00 -6.53
N LYS A 18 -19.61 22.74 -7.68
CA LYS A 18 -19.48 21.44 -8.34
C LYS A 18 -17.99 21.27 -8.62
N SER A 19 -17.33 20.39 -7.87
CA SER A 19 -16.03 19.85 -8.26
C SER A 19 -16.19 19.38 -9.70
N GLN A 20 -15.55 20.07 -10.63
CA GLN A 20 -15.48 19.63 -12.02
C GLN A 20 -14.72 18.30 -11.97
N ASP A 21 -15.35 17.21 -12.39
CA ASP A 21 -14.71 15.91 -12.58
C ASP A 21 -13.52 16.13 -13.53
N GLN A 22 -12.34 16.34 -12.95
CA GLN A 22 -11.13 16.56 -13.72
C GLN A 22 -10.70 15.21 -14.31
N LYS A 23 -11.11 14.99 -15.56
CA LYS A 23 -10.81 13.76 -16.28
C LYS A 23 -9.41 13.85 -16.86
N ASN A 24 -8.54 12.93 -16.41
CA ASN A 24 -7.23 12.75 -17.01
C ASN A 24 -7.38 12.14 -18.41
N THR A 25 -6.78 12.75 -19.41
CA THR A 25 -6.80 12.27 -20.81
C THR A 25 -5.48 11.63 -21.21
N LEU A 26 -4.41 11.82 -20.42
CA LEU A 26 -3.08 11.25 -20.66
C LEU A 26 -2.31 11.15 -19.33
N ILE A 27 -1.30 10.28 -19.31
CA ILE A 27 -0.33 10.19 -18.22
C ILE A 27 0.80 11.19 -18.50
N LYS A 28 1.09 12.05 -17.51
CA LYS A 28 2.20 13.01 -17.58
C LYS A 28 3.29 12.60 -16.58
N PRO A 29 4.37 11.96 -17.04
CA PRO A 29 5.46 11.54 -16.16
C PRO A 29 6.07 12.74 -15.42
N GLY A 30 6.30 12.58 -14.10
CA GLY A 30 6.88 13.62 -13.25
C GLY A 30 5.88 14.65 -12.72
N GLU A 31 4.64 14.66 -13.17
CA GLU A 31 3.56 15.47 -12.61
C GLU A 31 2.76 14.70 -11.54
N ILE A 32 2.05 15.44 -10.69
CA ILE A 32 1.07 14.86 -9.76
C ILE A 32 -0.03 14.20 -10.58
N TRP A 33 -0.32 12.93 -10.29
CA TRP A 33 -1.43 12.20 -10.88
C TRP A 33 -2.64 12.23 -9.93
N PRO A 34 -3.66 13.05 -10.20
CA PRO A 34 -4.82 13.15 -9.35
C PRO A 34 -5.78 11.97 -9.54
N ASP A 35 -6.42 11.56 -8.47
CA ASP A 35 -7.60 10.70 -8.53
C ASP A 35 -8.85 11.48 -8.99
N THR A 36 -9.99 10.80 -9.06
CA THR A 36 -11.26 11.44 -9.50
C THR A 36 -11.79 12.49 -8.52
N GLU A 37 -11.22 12.60 -7.31
CA GLU A 37 -11.51 13.65 -6.34
C GLU A 37 -10.49 14.82 -6.40
N GLY A 38 -9.53 14.76 -7.33
CA GLY A 38 -8.46 15.76 -7.48
C GLY A 38 -7.30 15.58 -6.49
N LYS A 39 -7.27 14.49 -5.71
CA LYS A 39 -6.21 14.22 -4.74
C LYS A 39 -5.12 13.38 -5.37
N HIS A 40 -3.87 13.60 -4.96
CA HIS A 40 -2.74 12.79 -5.42
C HIS A 40 -2.96 11.30 -5.10
N ILE A 41 -2.75 10.43 -6.10
CA ILE A 41 -2.81 8.98 -5.92
C ILE A 41 -1.67 8.55 -5.01
N ASN A 42 -2.01 7.90 -3.90
CA ASN A 42 -1.09 7.41 -2.89
C ASN A 42 -1.09 5.88 -2.86
N ALA A 43 -0.42 5.28 -3.86
CA ALA A 43 -0.35 3.82 -4.07
C ALA A 43 1.05 3.41 -4.50
N HIS A 44 2.04 3.64 -3.61
CA HIS A 44 3.45 3.43 -3.89
C HIS A 44 3.78 1.94 -4.07
N GLY A 45 4.70 1.63 -5.02
CA GLY A 45 5.24 0.28 -5.24
C GLY A 45 4.19 -0.78 -5.57
N GLY A 46 3.05 -0.36 -6.09
CA GLY A 46 1.86 -1.18 -6.17
C GLY A 46 1.80 -2.25 -7.26
N GLY A 47 0.65 -2.89 -7.33
CA GLY A 47 0.27 -3.84 -8.36
C GLY A 47 -1.16 -3.63 -8.82
N ILE A 48 -1.42 -3.95 -10.07
CA ILE A 48 -2.74 -3.81 -10.70
C ILE A 48 -3.33 -5.19 -10.95
N LEU A 49 -4.60 -5.37 -10.60
CA LEU A 49 -5.42 -6.53 -10.92
C LEU A 49 -6.59 -6.11 -11.81
N LEU A 50 -6.73 -6.75 -12.97
CA LEU A 50 -7.97 -6.65 -13.76
C LEU A 50 -8.98 -7.69 -13.26
N TYR A 51 -10.13 -7.24 -12.81
CA TYR A 51 -11.20 -8.12 -12.38
C TYR A 51 -12.57 -7.61 -12.85
N LYS A 52 -13.29 -8.46 -13.59
CA LYS A 52 -14.62 -8.13 -14.16
C LYS A 52 -14.65 -6.81 -14.94
N GLY A 53 -13.60 -6.53 -15.73
CA GLY A 53 -13.52 -5.35 -16.60
C GLY A 53 -13.13 -4.04 -15.87
N ILE A 54 -12.77 -4.12 -14.59
CA ILE A 54 -12.27 -2.98 -13.79
C ILE A 54 -10.85 -3.27 -13.35
N TYR A 55 -9.96 -2.28 -13.49
CA TYR A 55 -8.61 -2.31 -12.96
C TYR A 55 -8.63 -1.86 -11.50
N TYR A 56 -7.92 -2.59 -10.64
CA TYR A 56 -7.74 -2.26 -9.24
C TYR A 56 -6.25 -2.13 -8.95
N TRP A 57 -5.85 -0.96 -8.48
CA TRP A 57 -4.47 -0.65 -8.14
C TRP A 57 -4.32 -0.67 -6.62
N PHE A 58 -3.48 -1.57 -6.12
CA PHE A 58 -3.12 -1.67 -4.71
C PHE A 58 -1.71 -1.16 -4.53
N GLY A 59 -1.47 -0.28 -3.56
CA GLY A 59 -0.15 0.24 -3.26
C GLY A 59 -0.04 0.69 -1.81
N GLU A 60 1.19 0.83 -1.34
CA GLU A 60 1.46 1.40 -0.03
C GLU A 60 0.84 2.80 0.06
N SER A 61 0.00 3.01 1.07
CA SER A 61 -0.54 4.33 1.39
C SER A 61 0.40 5.02 2.38
N ARG A 62 1.30 5.85 1.85
CA ARG A 62 2.28 6.57 2.67
C ARG A 62 1.61 7.69 3.46
N LEU A 63 2.02 7.82 4.70
CA LEU A 63 1.58 8.94 5.54
C LEU A 63 2.21 10.26 5.06
N PRO A 64 1.52 11.39 5.20
CA PRO A 64 2.10 12.70 4.95
C PRO A 64 3.38 12.90 5.75
N ARG A 65 4.30 13.71 5.20
CA ARG A 65 5.54 14.04 5.91
C ARG A 65 5.23 14.78 7.22
N GLY A 66 5.78 14.27 8.32
CA GLY A 66 5.55 14.84 9.66
C GLY A 66 4.32 14.27 10.37
N GLU A 67 3.54 13.39 9.74
CA GLU A 67 2.44 12.69 10.40
C GLU A 67 2.98 11.72 11.45
N THR A 68 2.51 11.85 12.68
CA THR A 68 2.89 11.02 13.82
C THR A 68 1.90 9.89 14.08
N ASP A 69 0.63 10.09 13.72
CA ASP A 69 -0.40 9.04 13.80
C ASP A 69 -0.25 8.03 12.66
N ARG A 70 0.33 6.90 12.99
CA ARG A 70 0.56 5.81 12.04
C ARG A 70 -0.61 4.82 11.91
N THR A 71 -1.74 5.07 12.56
CA THR A 71 -2.91 4.18 12.50
C THR A 71 -3.62 4.20 11.14
N ASN A 72 -3.42 5.27 10.36
CA ASN A 72 -3.93 5.42 8.99
C ASN A 72 -2.98 4.90 7.90
N TYR A 73 -2.01 4.06 8.27
CA TYR A 73 -1.09 3.41 7.36
C TYR A 73 -1.64 2.05 6.88
N GLY A 74 -1.24 1.65 5.68
CA GLY A 74 -1.63 0.35 5.13
C GLY A 74 -1.52 0.28 3.61
N VAL A 75 -2.39 -0.51 2.99
CA VAL A 75 -2.49 -0.64 1.53
C VAL A 75 -3.73 0.10 1.04
N GLY A 76 -3.52 1.13 0.21
CA GLY A 76 -4.57 1.82 -0.52
C GLY A 76 -5.08 1.00 -1.69
N CYS A 77 -6.33 1.22 -2.08
CA CYS A 77 -6.95 0.65 -3.26
C CYS A 77 -7.55 1.77 -4.12
N TYR A 78 -7.31 1.69 -5.41
CA TYR A 78 -7.94 2.56 -6.41
C TYR A 78 -8.56 1.70 -7.50
N SER A 79 -9.68 2.15 -8.10
CA SER A 79 -10.32 1.47 -9.22
C SER A 79 -10.38 2.37 -10.46
N SER A 80 -10.25 1.77 -11.64
CA SER A 80 -10.32 2.47 -12.93
C SER A 80 -10.90 1.58 -14.03
N LYS A 81 -11.54 2.20 -15.01
CA LYS A 81 -11.98 1.53 -16.25
C LYS A 81 -11.04 1.76 -17.42
N ASP A 82 -10.14 2.74 -17.32
CA ASP A 82 -9.32 3.24 -18.44
C ASP A 82 -7.84 3.40 -18.11
N LEU A 83 -7.41 3.04 -16.89
CA LEU A 83 -6.04 3.22 -16.36
C LEU A 83 -5.58 4.68 -16.25
N LEU A 84 -6.42 5.64 -16.55
CA LEU A 84 -6.13 7.07 -16.51
C LEU A 84 -6.84 7.74 -15.34
N ASN A 85 -8.10 7.37 -15.12
CA ASN A 85 -8.97 7.98 -14.12
C ASN A 85 -9.22 6.98 -12.99
N TRP A 86 -8.64 7.25 -11.83
CA TRP A 86 -8.63 6.36 -10.68
C TRP A 86 -9.52 6.89 -9.57
N LYS A 87 -10.51 6.10 -9.18
CA LYS A 87 -11.35 6.37 -8.02
C LYS A 87 -10.69 5.80 -6.77
N ASN A 88 -10.60 6.58 -5.70
CA ASN A 88 -10.07 6.14 -4.42
C ASN A 88 -11.09 5.24 -3.69
N GLU A 89 -10.76 3.97 -3.51
CA GLU A 89 -11.57 2.97 -2.79
C GLU A 89 -11.17 2.86 -1.30
N ARG A 90 -10.32 3.77 -0.80
CA ARG A 90 -9.80 3.85 0.59
C ARG A 90 -8.73 2.79 0.88
N LEU A 91 -8.46 2.55 2.17
CA LEU A 91 -7.51 1.53 2.61
C LEU A 91 -8.14 0.14 2.51
N ALA A 92 -7.58 -0.70 1.66
CA ALA A 92 -7.97 -2.11 1.55
C ALA A 92 -7.45 -2.95 2.73
N LEU A 93 -6.20 -2.68 3.17
CA LEU A 93 -5.59 -3.29 4.35
C LEU A 93 -5.09 -2.17 5.26
N ARG A 94 -5.38 -2.24 6.55
CA ARG A 94 -4.95 -1.27 7.57
C ARG A 94 -4.14 -1.95 8.66
N VAL A 95 -3.14 -1.26 9.19
CA VAL A 95 -2.48 -1.66 10.43
C VAL A 95 -3.47 -1.65 11.59
N THR A 96 -3.17 -2.41 12.64
CA THR A 96 -4.03 -2.55 13.81
C THR A 96 -3.28 -2.24 15.10
N ASN A 97 -4.00 -1.72 16.09
CA ASN A 97 -3.45 -1.52 17.44
C ASN A 97 -3.48 -2.81 18.30
N ASP A 98 -3.96 -3.92 17.73
CA ASP A 98 -3.87 -5.23 18.39
C ASP A 98 -2.41 -5.63 18.56
N THR A 99 -1.97 -5.74 19.83
CA THR A 99 -0.58 -6.07 20.18
C THR A 99 -0.21 -7.51 19.86
N ALA A 100 -1.19 -8.39 19.65
CA ALA A 100 -0.95 -9.77 19.20
C ALA A 100 -0.71 -9.86 17.68
N SER A 101 -1.02 -8.81 16.92
CA SER A 101 -0.78 -8.74 15.50
C SER A 101 0.63 -8.28 15.17
N LEU A 102 1.27 -8.84 14.15
CA LEU A 102 2.51 -8.30 13.58
C LEU A 102 2.26 -7.06 12.71
N LEU A 103 1.02 -6.83 12.29
CA LEU A 103 0.63 -5.71 11.43
C LEU A 103 0.33 -4.45 12.26
N GLN A 104 1.30 -3.98 13.01
CA GLN A 104 1.16 -2.86 13.94
C GLN A 104 1.58 -1.52 13.32
N PRO A 105 1.08 -0.37 13.85
CA PRO A 105 1.58 0.94 13.46
C PRO A 105 3.11 1.04 13.62
N GLY A 106 3.79 1.46 12.55
CA GLY A 106 5.26 1.52 12.52
C GLY A 106 5.93 0.29 11.88
N CYS A 107 5.16 -0.73 11.47
CA CYS A 107 5.64 -1.72 10.51
C CYS A 107 5.77 -1.11 9.10
N VAL A 108 6.41 -1.83 8.18
CA VAL A 108 6.48 -1.46 6.76
C VAL A 108 5.67 -2.45 5.94
N ILE A 109 4.80 -1.95 5.07
CA ILE A 109 4.00 -2.74 4.15
C ILE A 109 4.28 -2.24 2.74
N GLU A 110 4.96 -3.03 1.92
CA GLU A 110 5.36 -2.62 0.58
C GLU A 110 4.97 -3.64 -0.48
N ARG A 111 4.94 -3.17 -1.73
CA ARG A 111 4.79 -3.97 -2.95
C ARG A 111 3.60 -4.95 -2.91
N PRO A 112 2.40 -4.52 -2.49
CA PRO A 112 1.25 -5.41 -2.41
C PRO A 112 0.88 -5.95 -3.79
N LYS A 113 0.55 -7.25 -3.83
CA LYS A 113 0.00 -7.94 -5.00
C LYS A 113 -1.26 -8.67 -4.59
N VAL A 114 -2.32 -8.50 -5.36
CA VAL A 114 -3.60 -9.15 -5.11
C VAL A 114 -3.92 -10.12 -6.24
N ILE A 115 -4.37 -11.31 -5.86
CA ILE A 115 -4.87 -12.32 -6.80
C ILE A 115 -6.26 -12.79 -6.35
N PHE A 116 -7.08 -13.19 -7.30
CA PHE A 116 -8.35 -13.86 -7.02
C PHE A 116 -8.14 -15.38 -6.99
N ASN A 117 -8.39 -16.00 -5.84
CA ASN A 117 -8.33 -17.45 -5.68
C ASN A 117 -9.68 -18.06 -6.05
N ARG A 118 -9.78 -18.63 -7.25
CA ARG A 118 -11.01 -19.22 -7.77
C ARG A 118 -11.54 -20.37 -6.92
N ARG A 119 -10.66 -21.13 -6.26
CA ARG A 119 -11.06 -22.27 -5.42
C ARG A 119 -11.78 -21.84 -4.15
N THR A 120 -11.37 -20.74 -3.55
CA THR A 120 -11.93 -20.24 -2.28
C THR A 120 -12.89 -19.08 -2.46
N GLY A 121 -12.96 -18.49 -3.67
CA GLY A 121 -13.74 -17.30 -3.94
C GLY A 121 -13.19 -16.03 -3.29
N LYS A 122 -11.97 -16.06 -2.75
CA LYS A 122 -11.39 -14.95 -1.99
C LYS A 122 -10.31 -14.23 -2.78
N PHE A 123 -10.16 -12.94 -2.48
CA PHE A 123 -9.00 -12.16 -2.87
C PHE A 123 -7.89 -12.37 -1.85
N VAL A 124 -6.68 -12.64 -2.32
CA VAL A 124 -5.50 -12.89 -1.50
C VAL A 124 -4.48 -11.81 -1.82
N MET A 125 -4.08 -11.07 -0.81
CA MET A 125 -3.04 -10.03 -0.90
C MET A 125 -1.76 -10.58 -0.31
N TRP A 126 -0.66 -10.47 -1.09
CA TRP A 126 0.72 -10.72 -0.65
C TRP A 126 1.45 -9.38 -0.63
N PHE A 127 2.29 -9.16 0.37
CA PHE A 127 3.05 -7.92 0.51
C PHE A 127 4.37 -8.16 1.23
N HIS A 128 5.37 -7.32 0.96
CA HIS A 128 6.58 -7.25 1.75
C HIS A 128 6.25 -6.65 3.11
N HIS A 129 6.74 -7.28 4.18
CA HIS A 129 6.43 -6.89 5.54
C HIS A 129 7.69 -6.81 6.39
N GLU A 130 7.97 -5.62 6.90
CA GLU A 130 8.98 -5.39 7.91
C GLU A 130 8.34 -5.12 9.26
N LEU A 131 8.87 -5.74 10.31
CA LEU A 131 8.30 -5.62 11.64
C LEU A 131 8.64 -4.27 12.28
N ARG A 132 7.72 -3.78 13.10
CA ARG A 132 7.90 -2.53 13.84
C ARG A 132 9.25 -2.51 14.58
N GLY A 133 10.03 -1.45 14.37
CA GLY A 133 11.31 -1.22 15.04
C GLY A 133 12.47 -2.10 14.58
N GLN A 134 12.29 -2.93 13.55
CA GLN A 134 13.35 -3.81 13.04
C GLN A 134 13.99 -3.31 11.73
N GLY A 135 13.50 -2.18 11.18
CA GLY A 135 13.95 -1.72 9.85
C GLY A 135 13.68 -2.79 8.80
N TYR A 136 14.64 -3.02 7.91
CA TYR A 136 14.55 -4.04 6.83
C TYR A 136 15.20 -5.38 7.22
N ARG A 137 15.14 -5.78 8.50
CA ARG A 137 15.75 -7.03 8.99
C ARG A 137 14.80 -8.22 9.06
N ALA A 138 13.49 -7.98 9.10
CA ALA A 138 12.51 -9.05 9.17
C ALA A 138 12.33 -9.74 7.82
N ALA A 139 12.37 -9.00 6.70
CA ALA A 139 12.25 -9.49 5.32
C ALA A 139 11.15 -10.53 5.13
N MET A 140 9.98 -10.27 5.71
CA MET A 140 8.88 -11.23 5.68
C MET A 140 7.94 -10.97 4.50
N THR A 141 7.16 -11.98 4.17
CA THR A 141 6.02 -11.87 3.27
C THR A 141 4.74 -11.95 4.09
N GLY A 142 3.96 -10.88 4.07
CA GLY A 142 2.65 -10.82 4.71
C GLY A 142 1.57 -11.36 3.78
N VAL A 143 0.55 -11.99 4.37
CA VAL A 143 -0.64 -12.52 3.67
C VAL A 143 -1.89 -11.99 4.33
N ALA A 144 -2.81 -11.45 3.50
CA ALA A 144 -4.13 -11.04 3.91
C ALA A 144 -5.19 -11.51 2.92
N VAL A 145 -6.43 -11.68 3.37
CA VAL A 145 -7.54 -12.16 2.54
C VAL A 145 -8.79 -11.30 2.70
N SER A 146 -9.60 -11.22 1.65
CA SER A 146 -10.90 -10.55 1.68
C SER A 146 -11.90 -11.26 0.79
N ASP A 147 -13.19 -11.15 1.11
CA ASP A 147 -14.30 -11.54 0.23
C ASP A 147 -14.57 -10.46 -0.85
N ASN A 148 -14.17 -9.22 -0.59
CA ASN A 148 -14.33 -8.10 -1.51
C ASN A 148 -12.97 -7.64 -2.06
N ILE A 149 -12.92 -7.29 -3.35
CA ILE A 149 -11.68 -6.90 -4.01
C ILE A 149 -11.03 -5.66 -3.38
N ASN A 150 -11.83 -4.67 -3.01
CA ASN A 150 -11.37 -3.42 -2.37
C ASN A 150 -11.25 -3.50 -0.84
N GLY A 151 -11.42 -4.71 -0.26
CA GLY A 151 -11.28 -4.95 1.18
C GLY A 151 -12.61 -4.81 1.96
N PRO A 152 -12.53 -4.73 3.30
CA PRO A 152 -11.29 -4.78 4.08
C PRO A 152 -10.62 -6.17 4.03
N TYR A 153 -9.30 -6.17 3.91
CA TYR A 153 -8.51 -7.39 3.99
C TYR A 153 -8.21 -7.74 5.45
N LYS A 154 -8.39 -9.01 5.78
CA LYS A 154 -8.02 -9.56 7.09
C LYS A 154 -6.60 -10.12 7.00
N TYR A 155 -5.69 -9.58 7.80
CA TYR A 155 -4.34 -10.11 7.95
C TYR A 155 -4.37 -11.54 8.49
N ILE A 156 -3.59 -12.43 7.89
CA ILE A 156 -3.50 -13.84 8.30
C ILE A 156 -2.21 -14.07 9.05
N ARG A 157 -1.05 -13.81 8.42
CA ARG A 157 0.28 -14.02 8.99
C ARG A 157 1.36 -13.40 8.12
N SER A 158 2.56 -13.36 8.67
CA SER A 158 3.79 -13.13 7.90
C SER A 158 4.76 -14.30 8.09
N LEU A 159 5.49 -14.63 7.03
CA LEU A 159 6.42 -15.74 6.97
C LEU A 159 7.51 -15.46 5.95
N ARG A 160 8.59 -16.23 6.01
CA ARG A 160 9.60 -16.31 4.95
C ARG A 160 9.31 -17.57 4.14
N PRO A 161 8.68 -17.46 2.95
CA PRO A 161 8.18 -18.64 2.22
C PRO A 161 9.27 -19.59 1.74
N ASN A 162 10.49 -19.09 1.56
CA ASN A 162 11.63 -19.86 1.06
C ASN A 162 12.72 -20.09 2.13
N ALA A 163 12.38 -19.92 3.42
CA ALA A 163 13.35 -20.19 4.49
C ALA A 163 13.90 -21.61 4.41
N GLY A 164 15.23 -21.74 4.40
CA GLY A 164 15.91 -23.03 4.28
C GLY A 164 15.80 -23.71 2.91
N VAL A 165 15.23 -23.04 1.91
CA VAL A 165 15.13 -23.55 0.54
C VAL A 165 16.10 -22.80 -0.36
N TRP A 166 16.98 -23.54 -0.99
CA TRP A 166 18.02 -23.01 -1.87
C TRP A 166 17.69 -23.29 -3.34
N PRO A 167 18.20 -22.47 -4.28
CA PRO A 167 18.08 -22.76 -5.70
C PRO A 167 18.64 -24.15 -6.03
N VAL A 168 17.98 -24.89 -6.92
CA VAL A 168 18.32 -26.27 -7.26
C VAL A 168 19.74 -26.44 -7.83
N ASN A 169 20.35 -25.39 -8.34
CA ASN A 169 21.70 -25.38 -8.88
C ASN A 169 22.76 -24.87 -7.90
N PHE A 170 22.41 -24.64 -6.62
CA PHE A 170 23.41 -24.28 -5.60
C PHE A 170 24.21 -25.50 -5.18
N SER A 171 25.54 -25.34 -5.09
CA SER A 171 26.42 -26.33 -4.49
C SER A 171 26.33 -26.30 -2.97
N ASN A 172 26.80 -27.38 -2.33
CA ASN A 172 26.92 -27.45 -0.87
C ASN A 172 27.79 -26.32 -0.30
N GLU A 173 28.81 -25.89 -1.03
CA GLU A 173 29.66 -24.77 -0.64
C GLU A 173 28.88 -23.45 -0.63
N GLN A 174 28.05 -23.21 -1.65
CA GLN A 174 27.18 -22.02 -1.72
C GLN A 174 26.12 -22.04 -0.63
N ILE A 175 25.51 -23.19 -0.36
CA ILE A 175 24.50 -23.35 0.70
C ILE A 175 25.09 -23.08 2.09
N ASN A 176 26.32 -23.53 2.33
CA ASN A 176 26.99 -23.37 3.62
C ASN A 176 27.89 -22.13 3.71
N TYR A 177 27.89 -21.28 2.67
CA TYR A 177 28.68 -20.08 2.64
C TYR A 177 28.14 -19.05 3.62
N SER A 178 28.99 -18.61 4.55
CA SER A 178 28.66 -17.50 5.45
C SER A 178 29.12 -16.18 4.85
N ILE A 179 28.23 -15.23 4.68
CA ILE A 179 28.57 -13.88 4.20
C ILE A 179 29.61 -13.25 5.14
N LYS A 180 30.71 -12.78 4.58
CA LYS A 180 31.78 -12.07 5.30
C LYS A 180 31.61 -10.57 5.10
N ASP A 181 32.17 -9.77 6.01
CA ASP A 181 32.17 -8.29 5.87
C ASP A 181 32.81 -7.82 4.57
N SER A 182 33.79 -8.56 4.03
CA SER A 182 34.40 -8.29 2.73
C SER A 182 33.40 -8.33 1.57
N ASP A 183 32.39 -9.20 1.64
CA ASP A 183 31.39 -9.40 0.59
C ASP A 183 30.37 -8.25 0.59
N LEU A 184 30.26 -7.55 1.72
CA LEU A 184 29.38 -6.39 1.92
C LEU A 184 30.07 -5.06 1.65
N LYS A 185 31.32 -5.10 1.17
CA LYS A 185 32.10 -3.90 0.86
C LYS A 185 31.41 -3.09 -0.24
N GLY A 186 31.12 -1.81 0.05
CA GLY A 186 30.42 -0.91 -0.88
C GLY A 186 28.89 -0.93 -0.76
N MET A 187 28.31 -1.83 0.00
CA MET A 187 26.87 -1.82 0.31
C MET A 187 26.55 -0.77 1.37
N THR A 188 25.42 -0.08 1.21
CA THR A 188 24.87 0.80 2.26
C THR A 188 24.26 -0.01 3.40
N GLY A 189 23.99 0.63 4.56
CA GLY A 189 23.54 -0.07 5.77
C GLY A 189 22.33 -0.97 5.59
N GLU A 190 21.32 -0.54 4.81
CA GLU A 190 20.11 -1.34 4.55
C GLU A 190 20.41 -2.58 3.73
N TRP A 191 21.19 -2.45 2.66
CA TRP A 191 21.60 -3.57 1.81
C TRP A 191 22.48 -4.59 2.55
N LYS A 192 23.34 -4.13 3.46
CA LYS A 192 24.08 -5.01 4.35
C LYS A 192 23.15 -5.85 5.22
N GLN A 193 22.09 -5.25 5.74
CA GLN A 193 21.11 -5.95 6.55
C GLN A 193 20.31 -6.99 5.74
N GLU A 194 19.89 -6.66 4.52
CA GLU A 194 19.19 -7.59 3.63
C GLU A 194 20.06 -8.79 3.23
N GLY A 195 21.34 -8.58 2.92
CA GLY A 195 22.26 -9.66 2.59
C GLY A 195 22.40 -10.72 3.69
N TRP A 196 22.26 -10.35 4.95
CA TRP A 196 22.29 -11.28 6.08
C TRP A 196 21.03 -12.15 6.21
N GLN A 197 19.92 -11.70 5.65
CA GLN A 197 18.64 -12.38 5.86
C GLN A 197 18.46 -13.62 5.01
N TYR A 198 19.15 -13.73 3.91
CA TYR A 198 19.09 -14.91 3.03
C TYR A 198 19.77 -16.15 3.63
N GLN A 199 20.63 -15.97 4.64
CA GLN A 199 21.39 -17.07 5.23
C GLN A 199 20.94 -17.49 6.64
N THR A 200 20.24 -16.62 7.38
CA THR A 200 19.84 -16.87 8.78
C THR A 200 18.40 -17.33 8.94
N SER A 201 17.71 -17.60 7.85
CA SER A 201 16.28 -17.94 7.85
C SER A 201 16.02 -19.41 7.79
#